data_33067cc60c40f0176d1c1baf2d11998f
#
_entry.id   33067cc60c40f0176d1c1baf2d11998f
#
_cell.length_a   1.000
_cell.length_b   1.000
_cell.length_c   1.000
_cell.angle_alpha   90.00
_cell.angle_beta   90.00
_cell.angle_gamma   90.00
#
_symmetry.space_group_name_H-M   'P 1'
#
loop_
_entity.id
_entity.type
_entity.pdbx_description
1 polymer ?
#
loop_
_entity_poly.entity_id
_entity_poly.type
_entity_poly.pdbx_seq_one_letter_code
_entity_poly.pdbx_strand_id
1 'polypeptide(L)'
;MKTYPIIWLVLFCLMVPVGSFAQNWHDAASVKKELIRAANNGQTYYSQFNFYNPRKDGSLNSTYGKVLRCQPLIYGVDFYYASGTWQKPKGVRNTRENLIKTVRDSWREHRAIACFSWHLENPYVPSEFSTTAGFRYTNNKKNPDYPAEHRYVIKEILEHSGEACGLGNVSRKDNAKGYNTPREWFEDRCKEVADIINEFVDDNEQPIPFIFRLWHEWEDGWMWWGAKYVSADDYKRFFILTEQTVKKYAPNAQILWAYCSDRYVNGEEEYMERYPGDDYVDIIGFDDYAIGQSKEDWSAAVNRAKMVCRIAEKRHLATGLFETNNNKRKIPNYYTDHLNRMLTAKDVRLGIVQIWSLKNFNDSTDLRSFVNQKNIIAK
;
A
#
# COMPACT_ATOMS: atom_id res chain seq x y z
N MET A 1 -65.78 -41.13 -11.86
CA MET A 1 -64.32 -40.97 -11.97
C MET A 1 -64.02 -39.48 -12.12
N LYS A 2 -63.47 -38.89 -11.08
CA LYS A 2 -63.09 -37.44 -11.08
C LYS A 2 -61.62 -37.38 -11.36
N THR A 3 -61.26 -36.80 -12.48
CA THR A 3 -59.86 -36.50 -12.88
C THR A 3 -59.43 -35.17 -12.29
N TYR A 4 -58.38 -35.18 -11.46
CA TYR A 4 -57.72 -33.98 -10.93
C TYR A 4 -56.57 -33.59 -11.89
N PRO A 5 -56.43 -32.31 -12.25
CA PRO A 5 -55.31 -31.88 -13.06
C PRO A 5 -54.03 -31.75 -12.16
N ILE A 6 -52.95 -32.39 -12.61
CA ILE A 6 -51.63 -32.24 -12.04
C ILE A 6 -51.07 -30.88 -12.50
N ILE A 7 -50.97 -29.94 -11.54
CA ILE A 7 -50.28 -28.65 -11.77
C ILE A 7 -48.75 -28.89 -11.60
N TRP A 8 -48.05 -28.86 -12.72
CA TRP A 8 -46.59 -28.82 -12.69
C TRP A 8 -46.14 -27.42 -12.25
N LEU A 9 -45.63 -27.32 -11.02
CA LEU A 9 -44.95 -26.12 -10.54
C LEU A 9 -43.54 -26.10 -11.15
N VAL A 10 -43.37 -25.35 -12.24
CA VAL A 10 -42.05 -25.08 -12.83
C VAL A 10 -41.35 -24.06 -11.89
N LEU A 11 -40.45 -24.55 -11.04
CA LEU A 11 -39.55 -23.68 -10.30
C LEU A 11 -38.59 -23.04 -11.29
N PHE A 12 -38.89 -21.82 -11.72
CA PHE A 12 -37.90 -20.95 -12.37
C PHE A 12 -36.85 -20.59 -11.33
N CYS A 13 -35.78 -21.37 -11.24
CA CYS A 13 -34.53 -20.89 -10.67
C CYS A 13 -34.07 -19.70 -11.52
N LEU A 14 -34.38 -18.51 -11.06
CA LEU A 14 -33.70 -17.31 -11.52
C LEU A 14 -32.19 -17.51 -11.21
N MET A 15 -31.47 -18.09 -12.18
CA MET A 15 -30.04 -17.88 -12.26
C MET A 15 -29.88 -16.37 -12.42
N VAL A 16 -29.67 -15.67 -11.30
CA VAL A 16 -29.09 -14.33 -11.34
C VAL A 16 -27.77 -14.54 -12.09
N PRO A 17 -27.60 -13.98 -13.29
CA PRO A 17 -26.29 -14.02 -13.92
C PRO A 17 -25.35 -13.42 -12.89
N VAL A 18 -24.25 -14.10 -12.61
CA VAL A 18 -23.10 -13.50 -11.97
C VAL A 18 -22.67 -12.41 -12.95
N GLY A 19 -23.37 -11.27 -12.89
CA GLY A 19 -23.09 -10.12 -13.69
C GLY A 19 -21.63 -9.80 -13.47
N SER A 20 -20.88 -9.72 -14.54
CA SER A 20 -19.61 -9.02 -14.54
C SER A 20 -19.87 -7.70 -13.81
N PHE A 21 -19.42 -7.61 -12.56
CA PHE A 21 -19.46 -6.34 -11.85
C PHE A 21 -18.59 -5.41 -12.68
N ALA A 22 -19.23 -4.63 -13.54
CA ALA A 22 -18.60 -3.51 -14.18
C ALA A 22 -18.09 -2.65 -13.02
N GLN A 23 -16.80 -2.60 -12.88
CA GLN A 23 -16.15 -1.90 -11.80
C GLN A 23 -16.39 -0.41 -12.02
N ASN A 24 -17.30 0.16 -11.23
CA ASN A 24 -17.73 1.55 -11.33
C ASN A 24 -16.72 2.51 -10.63
N TRP A 25 -15.44 2.16 -10.63
CA TRP A 25 -14.41 3.07 -10.17
C TRP A 25 -14.17 4.14 -11.22
N HIS A 26 -14.36 5.38 -10.84
CA HIS A 26 -14.11 6.54 -11.70
C HIS A 26 -13.37 7.64 -10.96
N ASP A 27 -13.42 7.67 -9.62
CA ASP A 27 -12.72 8.59 -8.75
C ASP A 27 -12.36 7.94 -7.40
N ALA A 28 -11.64 8.65 -6.57
CA ALA A 28 -11.22 8.17 -5.25
C ALA A 28 -12.42 7.84 -4.35
N ALA A 29 -13.47 8.65 -4.38
CA ALA A 29 -14.66 8.44 -3.55
C ALA A 29 -15.40 7.16 -3.93
N SER A 30 -15.53 6.87 -5.22
CA SER A 30 -16.15 5.61 -5.70
C SER A 30 -15.34 4.38 -5.32
N VAL A 31 -14.00 4.46 -5.35
CA VAL A 31 -13.12 3.39 -4.87
C VAL A 31 -13.32 3.17 -3.38
N LYS A 32 -13.28 4.23 -2.55
CA LYS A 32 -13.50 4.13 -1.09
C LYS A 32 -14.84 3.45 -0.79
N LYS A 33 -15.91 3.91 -1.43
CA LYS A 33 -17.26 3.35 -1.27
C LYS A 33 -17.31 1.87 -1.62
N GLU A 34 -16.66 1.48 -2.70
CA GLU A 34 -16.63 0.08 -3.16
C GLU A 34 -15.83 -0.82 -2.20
N LEU A 35 -14.69 -0.35 -1.69
CA LEU A 35 -13.91 -1.08 -0.69
C LEU A 35 -14.70 -1.33 0.59
N ILE A 36 -15.43 -0.32 1.07
CA ILE A 36 -16.32 -0.45 2.25
C ILE A 36 -17.46 -1.41 1.94
N ARG A 37 -18.08 -1.33 0.76
CA ARG A 37 -19.15 -2.23 0.33
C ARG A 37 -18.68 -3.69 0.29
N ALA A 38 -17.54 -3.94 -0.33
CA ALA A 38 -16.96 -5.28 -0.44
C ALA A 38 -16.69 -5.86 0.96
N ALA A 39 -16.01 -5.10 1.82
CA ALA A 39 -15.72 -5.50 3.20
C ALA A 39 -16.99 -5.84 3.98
N ASN A 40 -18.04 -5.03 3.89
CA ASN A 40 -19.33 -5.26 4.55
C ASN A 40 -20.05 -6.51 4.03
N ASN A 41 -19.79 -6.90 2.79
CA ASN A 41 -20.30 -8.15 2.20
C ASN A 41 -19.39 -9.37 2.46
N GLY A 42 -18.37 -9.23 3.30
CA GLY A 42 -17.40 -10.29 3.59
C GLY A 42 -16.49 -10.61 2.41
N GLN A 43 -16.28 -9.64 1.52
CA GLN A 43 -15.42 -9.77 0.34
C GLN A 43 -14.16 -8.90 0.50
N THR A 44 -13.04 -9.38 -0.02
CA THR A 44 -11.74 -8.71 0.08
C THR A 44 -11.09 -8.65 -1.30
N TYR A 45 -10.66 -7.47 -1.73
CA TYR A 45 -9.87 -7.29 -2.94
C TYR A 45 -8.46 -7.86 -2.74
N TYR A 46 -8.11 -8.82 -3.59
CA TYR A 46 -6.73 -9.28 -3.69
C TYR A 46 -5.85 -8.23 -4.34
N SER A 47 -4.70 -7.99 -3.73
CA SER A 47 -3.63 -7.14 -4.24
C SER A 47 -2.30 -7.88 -4.19
N GLN A 48 -1.43 -7.60 -5.15
CA GLN A 48 -0.09 -8.16 -5.21
C GLN A 48 0.94 -7.07 -5.48
N PHE A 49 1.97 -7.00 -4.64
CA PHE A 49 3.07 -6.06 -4.84
C PHE A 49 3.88 -6.41 -6.09
N ASN A 50 4.15 -5.38 -6.92
CA ASN A 50 4.84 -5.52 -8.21
C ASN A 50 4.18 -6.54 -9.16
N PHE A 51 2.85 -6.59 -9.19
CA PHE A 51 2.12 -7.52 -10.05
C PHE A 51 2.35 -7.23 -11.54
N TYR A 52 2.20 -5.98 -11.95
CA TYR A 52 2.37 -5.55 -13.33
C TYR A 52 3.79 -5.09 -13.61
N ASN A 53 4.27 -5.42 -14.82
CA ASN A 53 5.56 -4.97 -15.34
C ASN A 53 5.38 -4.57 -16.78
N PRO A 54 5.66 -3.32 -17.18
CA PRO A 54 5.64 -2.92 -18.57
C PRO A 54 6.74 -3.65 -19.35
N ARG A 55 6.39 -4.15 -20.53
CA ARG A 55 7.35 -4.74 -21.48
C ARG A 55 7.89 -3.68 -22.42
N LYS A 56 8.98 -4.02 -23.11
CA LYS A 56 9.56 -3.17 -24.17
C LYS A 56 8.57 -2.93 -25.33
N ASP A 57 7.72 -3.92 -25.63
CA ASP A 57 6.67 -3.83 -26.66
C ASP A 57 5.44 -3.05 -26.22
N GLY A 58 5.44 -2.54 -25.01
CA GLY A 58 4.35 -1.75 -24.48
C GLY A 58 3.25 -2.52 -23.78
N SER A 59 3.22 -3.85 -23.85
CA SER A 59 2.22 -4.66 -23.17
C SER A 59 2.51 -4.78 -21.67
N LEU A 60 1.44 -4.90 -20.86
CA LEU A 60 1.58 -5.29 -19.47
C LEU A 60 1.92 -6.77 -19.39
N ASN A 61 2.90 -7.09 -18.55
CA ASN A 61 3.26 -8.47 -18.26
C ASN A 61 3.14 -8.73 -16.77
N SER A 62 2.69 -9.91 -16.43
CA SER A 62 2.73 -10.38 -15.05
C SER A 62 3.15 -11.84 -15.00
N THR A 63 4.25 -12.10 -14.31
CA THR A 63 4.63 -13.47 -13.96
C THR A 63 3.59 -14.09 -13.03
N TYR A 64 3.07 -13.29 -12.09
CA TYR A 64 2.01 -13.72 -11.17
C TYR A 64 0.72 -14.06 -11.93
N GLY A 65 0.27 -13.20 -12.85
CA GLY A 65 -0.95 -13.42 -13.61
C GLY A 65 -0.94 -14.71 -14.43
N LYS A 66 0.20 -15.09 -14.98
CA LYS A 66 0.35 -16.35 -15.72
C LYS A 66 0.16 -17.58 -14.83
N VAL A 67 0.69 -17.54 -13.61
CA VAL A 67 0.63 -18.67 -12.66
C VAL A 67 -0.70 -18.70 -11.92
N LEU A 68 -1.17 -17.55 -11.44
CA LEU A 68 -2.43 -17.45 -10.68
C LEU A 68 -3.66 -17.56 -11.59
N ARG A 69 -3.52 -17.25 -12.88
CA ARG A 69 -4.62 -17.15 -13.87
C ARG A 69 -5.72 -16.19 -13.41
N CYS A 70 -5.31 -15.13 -12.74
CA CYS A 70 -6.17 -14.03 -12.33
C CYS A 70 -5.41 -12.73 -12.43
N GLN A 71 -6.14 -11.63 -12.33
CA GLN A 71 -5.58 -10.28 -12.31
C GLN A 71 -6.16 -9.51 -11.13
N PRO A 72 -5.31 -8.90 -10.27
CA PRO A 72 -5.78 -8.06 -9.19
C PRO A 72 -6.31 -6.74 -9.77
N LEU A 73 -7.33 -6.22 -9.11
CA LEU A 73 -7.87 -4.89 -9.40
C LEU A 73 -7.18 -3.79 -8.58
N ILE A 74 -6.37 -4.21 -7.60
CA ILE A 74 -5.47 -3.35 -6.83
C ILE A 74 -4.10 -4.03 -6.85
N TYR A 75 -3.04 -3.27 -7.05
CA TYR A 75 -1.68 -3.82 -7.03
C TYR A 75 -0.72 -2.87 -6.31
N GLY A 76 0.20 -3.45 -5.55
CA GLY A 76 1.20 -2.69 -4.81
C GLY A 76 2.38 -2.27 -5.69
N VAL A 77 2.84 -1.04 -5.50
CA VAL A 77 4.06 -0.47 -6.08
C VAL A 77 4.68 0.53 -5.10
N ASP A 78 5.89 1.00 -5.39
CA ASP A 78 6.58 1.94 -4.55
C ASP A 78 7.17 3.09 -5.38
N PHE A 79 7.11 4.31 -4.84
CA PHE A 79 7.75 5.48 -5.44
C PHE A 79 9.28 5.50 -5.30
N TYR A 80 9.86 4.59 -4.56
CA TYR A 80 11.24 4.53 -4.15
C TYR A 80 12.26 4.89 -5.25
N TYR A 81 12.15 4.28 -6.43
CA TYR A 81 13.07 4.55 -7.54
C TYR A 81 12.57 5.61 -8.52
N ALA A 82 11.37 6.09 -8.34
CA ALA A 82 10.78 7.09 -9.24
C ALA A 82 11.00 8.51 -8.71
N SER A 83 11.05 8.65 -7.38
CA SER A 83 11.36 9.90 -6.70
C SER A 83 12.70 9.79 -6.00
N GLY A 84 13.52 10.85 -6.07
CA GLY A 84 14.79 10.91 -5.38
C GLY A 84 16.00 10.50 -6.20
N THR A 85 17.08 10.32 -5.52
CA THR A 85 18.45 10.42 -6.05
C THR A 85 19.16 9.09 -6.21
N TRP A 86 18.45 8.00 -5.96
CA TRP A 86 19.00 6.67 -5.99
C TRP A 86 19.66 6.34 -7.33
N GLN A 87 20.90 5.85 -7.27
CA GLN A 87 21.50 5.20 -8.42
C GLN A 87 20.67 3.95 -8.74
N LYS A 88 19.90 4.04 -9.81
CA LYS A 88 19.03 2.94 -10.25
C LYS A 88 19.87 1.75 -10.66
N PRO A 89 19.78 0.59 -9.97
CA PRO A 89 20.43 -0.62 -10.46
C PRO A 89 19.91 -0.97 -11.85
N LYS A 90 20.73 -1.59 -12.69
CA LYS A 90 20.27 -2.10 -14.00
C LYS A 90 19.05 -3.00 -13.80
N GLY A 91 17.96 -2.71 -14.53
CA GLY A 91 16.74 -3.52 -14.49
C GLY A 91 15.72 -3.14 -13.42
N VAL A 92 15.87 -1.99 -12.76
CA VAL A 92 14.84 -1.45 -11.86
C VAL A 92 13.54 -1.23 -12.61
N ARG A 93 12.45 -1.76 -12.05
CA ARG A 93 11.11 -1.73 -12.66
C ARG A 93 10.37 -0.44 -12.35
N ASN A 94 10.54 0.12 -11.15
CA ASN A 94 9.79 1.27 -10.66
C ASN A 94 10.51 2.60 -11.00
N THR A 95 10.93 2.77 -12.25
CA THR A 95 11.37 4.08 -12.74
C THR A 95 10.15 4.97 -12.96
N ARG A 96 10.34 6.29 -13.04
CA ARG A 96 9.26 7.25 -13.33
C ARG A 96 8.43 6.81 -14.53
N GLU A 97 9.06 6.55 -15.65
CA GLU A 97 8.41 6.19 -16.92
C GLU A 97 7.64 4.85 -16.80
N ASN A 98 8.25 3.88 -16.13
CA ASN A 98 7.61 2.58 -15.92
C ASN A 98 6.41 2.66 -14.97
N LEU A 99 6.46 3.50 -13.93
CA LEU A 99 5.32 3.69 -13.03
C LEU A 99 4.15 4.35 -13.76
N ILE A 100 4.40 5.46 -14.46
CA ILE A 100 3.39 6.16 -15.25
C ILE A 100 2.72 5.19 -16.23
N LYS A 101 3.56 4.49 -17.02
CA LYS A 101 3.06 3.52 -17.98
C LYS A 101 2.25 2.41 -17.31
N THR A 102 2.73 1.84 -16.21
CA THR A 102 2.04 0.77 -15.50
C THR A 102 0.67 1.23 -15.00
N VAL A 103 0.57 2.43 -14.43
CA VAL A 103 -0.71 2.98 -13.95
C VAL A 103 -1.69 3.18 -15.09
N ARG A 104 -1.28 3.82 -16.17
CA ARG A 104 -2.13 4.08 -17.33
C ARG A 104 -2.60 2.80 -18.01
N ASP A 105 -1.67 1.87 -18.27
CA ASP A 105 -2.00 0.62 -18.98
C ASP A 105 -2.85 -0.31 -18.12
N SER A 106 -2.58 -0.44 -16.82
CA SER A 106 -3.40 -1.28 -15.93
C SER A 106 -4.83 -0.74 -15.76
N TRP A 107 -4.98 0.57 -15.75
CA TRP A 107 -6.30 1.21 -15.76
C TRP A 107 -7.03 0.98 -17.08
N ARG A 108 -6.36 1.22 -18.21
CA ARG A 108 -6.95 1.04 -19.54
C ARG A 108 -7.38 -0.41 -19.79
N GLU A 109 -6.51 -1.37 -19.47
CA GLU A 109 -6.75 -2.79 -19.80
C GLU A 109 -7.64 -3.50 -18.77
N HIS A 110 -7.56 -3.12 -17.50
CA HIS A 110 -8.15 -3.89 -16.41
C HIS A 110 -9.00 -3.07 -15.44
N ARG A 111 -8.99 -1.74 -15.52
CA ARG A 111 -9.52 -0.83 -14.49
C ARG A 111 -8.88 -1.11 -13.12
N ALA A 112 -7.62 -1.51 -13.14
CA ALA A 112 -6.86 -1.76 -11.93
C ALA A 112 -6.17 -0.49 -11.44
N ILE A 113 -6.15 -0.29 -10.12
CA ILE A 113 -5.53 0.87 -9.46
C ILE A 113 -4.27 0.47 -8.70
N ALA A 114 -3.34 1.39 -8.61
CA ALA A 114 -2.12 1.21 -7.83
C ALA A 114 -2.35 1.51 -6.33
N CYS A 115 -1.66 0.76 -5.47
CA CYS A 115 -1.48 1.06 -4.05
C CYS A 115 0.01 1.37 -3.84
N PHE A 116 0.32 2.65 -3.71
CA PHE A 116 1.69 3.10 -3.55
C PHE A 116 2.11 3.10 -2.08
N SER A 117 3.31 2.59 -1.81
CA SER A 117 4.12 2.95 -0.66
C SER A 117 5.19 3.97 -1.10
N TRP A 118 5.79 4.64 -0.12
CA TRP A 118 6.89 5.54 -0.38
C TRP A 118 8.00 5.34 0.63
N HIS A 119 8.97 4.52 0.27
CA HIS A 119 10.18 4.35 1.05
C HIS A 119 11.15 5.50 0.72
N LEU A 120 10.78 6.71 1.16
CA LEU A 120 11.63 7.87 0.97
C LEU A 120 12.93 7.69 1.73
N GLU A 121 14.03 7.98 1.07
CA GLU A 121 15.35 7.95 1.67
C GLU A 121 15.49 9.00 2.80
N ASN A 122 16.26 8.64 3.83
CA ASN A 122 16.64 9.60 4.84
C ASN A 122 17.69 10.56 4.26
N PRO A 123 17.48 11.88 4.30
CA PRO A 123 18.39 12.86 3.68
C PRO A 123 19.80 12.83 4.24
N TYR A 124 19.96 12.31 5.46
CA TYR A 124 21.25 12.23 6.15
C TYR A 124 22.03 10.93 5.92
N VAL A 125 21.47 9.95 5.20
CA VAL A 125 22.19 8.71 4.90
C VAL A 125 22.92 8.81 3.55
N PRO A 126 24.24 8.55 3.48
CA PRO A 126 24.99 8.63 2.25
C PRO A 126 24.44 7.73 1.13
N SER A 127 24.34 8.27 -0.09
CA SER A 127 23.78 7.59 -1.28
C SER A 127 24.57 6.35 -1.75
N GLU A 128 25.80 6.20 -1.30
CA GLU A 128 26.67 5.05 -1.57
C GLU A 128 26.29 3.80 -0.75
N PHE A 129 25.49 3.96 0.31
CA PHE A 129 24.94 2.83 1.04
C PHE A 129 23.73 2.28 0.32
N SER A 130 23.76 0.97 0.07
CA SER A 130 22.84 0.22 -0.74
C SER A 130 21.36 0.59 -0.55
N THR A 131 20.60 0.38 -1.58
CA THR A 131 19.17 0.63 -1.76
C THR A 131 18.24 0.25 -0.59
N THR A 132 18.64 -0.64 0.31
CA THR A 132 17.85 -1.06 1.47
C THR A 132 18.20 -0.30 2.76
N ALA A 133 19.20 0.56 2.75
CA ALA A 133 19.64 1.30 3.93
C ALA A 133 19.08 2.73 3.96
N GLY A 134 18.69 3.28 2.82
CA GLY A 134 18.37 4.68 2.71
C GLY A 134 17.12 5.13 3.47
N PHE A 135 16.11 4.30 3.58
CA PHE A 135 14.91 4.62 4.35
C PHE A 135 14.96 4.10 5.80
N ARG A 136 16.03 3.38 6.15
CA ARG A 136 16.19 2.86 7.51
C ARG A 136 16.96 3.84 8.37
N TYR A 137 16.51 3.99 9.58
CA TYR A 137 17.30 4.58 10.64
C TYR A 137 18.29 3.52 11.12
N THR A 138 19.44 3.48 10.56
CA THR A 138 20.23 2.28 10.70
C THR A 138 21.02 2.18 11.98
N ASN A 139 20.77 1.12 12.66
CA ASN A 139 21.82 0.24 13.12
C ASN A 139 22.59 -0.40 11.93
N ASN A 140 23.06 0.37 11.00
CA ASN A 140 23.96 -0.19 10.03
C ASN A 140 25.33 -0.32 10.71
N LYS A 141 25.58 -1.50 11.27
CA LYS A 141 26.90 -1.89 11.79
C LYS A 141 28.03 -1.68 10.76
N LYS A 142 27.67 -1.39 9.50
CA LYS A 142 28.57 -1.09 8.40
C LYS A 142 28.86 0.41 8.23
N ASN A 143 28.12 1.29 8.90
CA ASN A 143 28.41 2.72 8.89
C ASN A 143 28.47 3.27 10.32
N PRO A 144 29.66 3.20 10.99
CA PRO A 144 29.86 3.76 12.31
C PRO A 144 29.75 5.30 12.35
N ASP A 145 29.84 5.95 11.19
CA ASP A 145 29.91 7.42 11.06
C ASP A 145 28.56 8.08 10.86
N TYR A 146 27.44 7.34 11.03
CA TYR A 146 26.11 7.93 10.96
C TYR A 146 25.88 8.85 12.16
N PRO A 147 25.78 10.17 11.94
CA PRO A 147 25.73 11.12 13.05
C PRO A 147 24.48 10.92 13.89
N ALA A 148 24.66 10.73 15.20
CA ALA A 148 23.55 10.54 16.13
C ALA A 148 22.65 11.79 16.23
N GLU A 149 23.20 12.97 15.93
CA GLU A 149 22.52 14.25 15.89
C GLU A 149 21.44 14.37 14.80
N HIS A 150 21.51 13.56 13.75
CA HIS A 150 20.53 13.60 12.64
C HIS A 150 19.34 12.65 12.84
N ARG A 151 19.06 12.22 14.06
CA ARG A 151 17.93 11.33 14.35
C ARG A 151 16.56 11.98 14.28
N TYR A 152 16.49 13.30 14.24
CA TYR A 152 15.25 14.07 14.36
C TYR A 152 14.89 14.81 13.06
N VAL A 153 15.18 14.23 11.93
CA VAL A 153 14.98 14.86 10.61
C VAL A 153 13.55 15.35 10.38
N ILE A 154 12.53 14.63 10.86
CA ILE A 154 11.13 15.08 10.74
C ILE A 154 10.90 16.37 11.52
N LYS A 155 11.46 16.48 12.72
CA LYS A 155 11.37 17.72 13.50
C LYS A 155 12.04 18.88 12.76
N GLU A 156 13.21 18.66 12.17
CA GLU A 156 13.90 19.67 11.37
C GLU A 156 13.08 20.10 10.13
N ILE A 157 12.44 19.15 9.45
CA ILE A 157 11.52 19.42 8.35
C ILE A 157 10.34 20.29 8.83
N LEU A 158 9.74 19.97 9.96
CA LEU A 158 8.57 20.64 10.51
C LEU A 158 8.91 22.06 11.04
N GLU A 159 10.08 22.24 11.63
CA GLU A 159 10.54 23.49 12.23
C GLU A 159 11.33 24.39 11.27
N HIS A 160 11.54 23.95 10.02
CA HIS A 160 12.42 24.63 9.05
C HIS A 160 13.86 24.84 9.62
N SER A 161 14.32 23.89 10.42
CA SER A 161 15.64 23.90 11.04
C SER A 161 16.59 22.91 10.38
N GLY A 162 17.83 22.85 10.84
CA GLY A 162 18.85 21.98 10.29
C GLY A 162 19.47 22.50 8.98
N GLU A 163 20.55 21.80 8.56
CA GLU A 163 21.27 22.12 7.34
C GLU A 163 21.15 20.97 6.35
N ALA A 164 20.59 21.21 5.17
CA ALA A 164 20.51 20.22 4.11
C ALA A 164 21.82 20.11 3.30
N CYS A 165 22.63 21.15 3.32
CA CYS A 165 23.88 21.20 2.56
C CYS A 165 24.90 20.18 3.07
N GLY A 166 25.48 19.41 2.14
CA GLY A 166 26.50 18.43 2.47
C GLY A 166 25.99 17.12 3.02
N LEU A 167 24.68 16.90 2.99
CA LEU A 167 24.06 15.65 3.43
C LEU A 167 24.27 14.55 2.42
N GLY A 168 24.59 13.36 2.91
CA GLY A 168 25.08 12.27 2.09
C GLY A 168 24.13 11.77 1.02
N ASN A 169 22.82 12.03 1.14
CA ASN A 169 21.81 11.59 0.16
C ASN A 169 21.25 12.69 -0.73
N VAL A 170 21.75 13.89 -0.60
CA VAL A 170 21.53 14.87 -1.65
C VAL A 170 22.39 14.43 -2.83
N SER A 171 21.80 13.95 -3.92
CA SER A 171 22.56 13.52 -5.09
C SER A 171 23.44 14.65 -5.59
N ARG A 172 24.44 14.32 -6.41
CA ARG A 172 25.21 15.35 -7.13
C ARG A 172 24.30 16.32 -7.89
N LYS A 173 23.18 15.82 -8.39
CA LYS A 173 22.17 16.60 -9.09
C LYS A 173 21.39 17.52 -8.12
N ASP A 174 21.07 17.03 -6.96
CA ASP A 174 20.36 17.80 -5.93
C ASP A 174 21.29 18.74 -5.17
N ASN A 175 22.55 18.37 -4.97
CA ASN A 175 23.59 19.30 -4.50
C ASN A 175 23.73 20.52 -5.43
N ALA A 176 23.51 20.31 -6.74
CA ALA A 176 23.46 21.42 -7.69
C ALA A 176 22.23 22.33 -7.54
N LYS A 177 21.14 21.81 -6.91
CA LYS A 177 19.95 22.62 -6.57
C LYS A 177 20.16 23.51 -5.33
N GLY A 178 21.12 23.17 -4.45
CA GLY A 178 21.51 24.02 -3.33
C GLY A 178 20.43 24.15 -2.25
N TYR A 179 19.89 23.02 -1.76
CA TYR A 179 18.99 23.07 -0.62
C TYR A 179 19.67 23.65 0.61
N ASN A 180 18.99 24.53 1.34
CA ASN A 180 19.49 25.12 2.57
C ASN A 180 19.00 24.36 3.80
N THR A 181 17.83 23.71 3.74
CA THR A 181 17.22 23.01 4.85
C THR A 181 16.68 21.64 4.45
N PRO A 182 16.51 20.70 5.38
CA PRO A 182 15.78 19.44 5.15
C PRO A 182 14.35 19.68 4.65
N ARG A 183 13.71 20.78 5.02
CA ARG A 183 12.37 21.17 4.55
C ARG A 183 12.34 21.43 3.06
N GLU A 184 13.25 22.23 2.52
CA GLU A 184 13.34 22.49 1.08
C GLU A 184 13.57 21.21 0.27
N TRP A 185 14.46 20.34 0.77
CA TRP A 185 14.68 19.03 0.18
C TRP A 185 13.39 18.20 0.18
N PHE A 186 12.68 18.14 1.30
CA PHE A 186 11.46 17.36 1.43
C PHE A 186 10.33 17.85 0.51
N GLU A 187 10.13 19.17 0.44
CA GLU A 187 9.14 19.76 -0.47
C GLU A 187 9.45 19.45 -1.94
N ASP A 188 10.73 19.44 -2.33
CA ASP A 188 11.13 19.04 -3.68
C ASP A 188 10.86 17.54 -3.93
N ARG A 189 11.07 16.66 -2.92
CA ARG A 189 10.68 15.24 -3.04
C ARG A 189 9.17 15.07 -3.21
N CYS A 190 8.37 15.79 -2.44
CA CYS A 190 6.91 15.80 -2.61
C CYS A 190 6.51 16.30 -4.00
N LYS A 191 7.18 17.35 -4.49
CA LYS A 191 6.94 17.87 -5.84
C LYS A 191 7.29 16.84 -6.92
N GLU A 192 8.41 16.13 -6.81
CA GLU A 192 8.75 15.07 -7.76
C GLU A 192 7.70 13.96 -7.82
N VAL A 193 7.16 13.53 -6.66
CA VAL A 193 6.08 12.57 -6.61
C VAL A 193 4.81 13.14 -7.24
N ALA A 194 4.47 14.39 -6.93
CA ALA A 194 3.32 15.07 -7.52
C ALA A 194 3.44 15.22 -9.05
N ASP A 195 4.64 15.50 -9.57
CA ASP A 195 4.90 15.56 -11.00
C ASP A 195 4.72 14.19 -11.70
N ILE A 196 4.92 13.07 -10.98
CA ILE A 196 4.60 11.73 -11.47
C ILE A 196 3.09 11.49 -11.42
N ILE A 197 2.45 11.88 -10.33
CA ILE A 197 1.01 11.71 -10.10
C ILE A 197 0.19 12.48 -11.14
N ASN A 198 0.62 13.66 -11.54
CA ASN A 198 -0.05 14.45 -12.58
C ASN A 198 -0.09 13.73 -13.95
N GLU A 199 0.79 12.74 -14.17
CA GLU A 199 0.80 11.90 -15.35
C GLU A 199 -0.13 10.67 -15.24
N PHE A 200 -0.76 10.45 -14.07
CA PHE A 200 -1.72 9.36 -13.87
C PHE A 200 -3.09 9.76 -14.42
N VAL A 201 -3.18 9.86 -15.72
CA VAL A 201 -4.39 10.20 -16.45
C VAL A 201 -4.74 9.10 -17.46
N ASP A 202 -6.04 8.91 -17.70
CA ASP A 202 -6.52 7.97 -18.71
C ASP A 202 -6.44 8.57 -20.14
N ASP A 203 -6.92 7.82 -21.12
CA ASP A 203 -6.89 8.25 -22.53
C ASP A 203 -7.78 9.47 -22.82
N ASN A 204 -8.62 9.89 -21.87
CA ASN A 204 -9.45 11.10 -21.91
C ASN A 204 -8.90 12.20 -20.98
N GLU A 205 -7.66 12.09 -20.56
CA GLU A 205 -7.00 13.02 -19.63
C GLU A 205 -7.69 13.12 -18.24
N GLN A 206 -8.52 12.12 -17.86
CA GLN A 206 -9.15 12.08 -16.56
C GLN A 206 -8.19 11.44 -15.54
N PRO A 207 -8.05 12.04 -14.32
CA PRO A 207 -7.18 11.50 -13.29
C PRO A 207 -7.57 10.07 -12.88
N ILE A 208 -6.61 9.17 -12.88
CA ILE A 208 -6.78 7.77 -12.45
C ILE A 208 -6.69 7.72 -10.92
N PRO A 209 -7.68 7.13 -10.21
CA PRO A 209 -7.62 6.99 -8.77
C PRO A 209 -6.54 5.98 -8.35
N PHE A 210 -5.92 6.22 -7.20
CA PHE A 210 -4.95 5.32 -6.61
C PHE A 210 -4.90 5.46 -5.09
N ILE A 211 -4.28 4.50 -4.40
CA ILE A 211 -4.08 4.51 -2.96
C ILE A 211 -2.64 4.96 -2.68
N PHE A 212 -2.45 5.85 -1.72
CA PHE A 212 -1.14 6.28 -1.26
C PHE A 212 -0.98 6.00 0.23
N ARG A 213 -0.19 4.99 0.54
CA ARG A 213 0.11 4.52 1.88
C ARG A 213 1.36 5.22 2.40
N LEU A 214 1.16 6.33 3.14
CA LEU A 214 2.23 7.15 3.69
C LEU A 214 2.78 6.58 4.99
N TRP A 215 4.10 6.68 5.18
CA TRP A 215 4.83 6.54 6.44
C TRP A 215 4.39 5.32 7.26
N HIS A 216 4.19 4.19 6.58
CA HIS A 216 3.72 2.93 7.18
C HIS A 216 4.76 2.33 8.15
N GLU A 217 4.32 1.35 8.96
CA GLU A 217 5.16 0.65 9.95
C GLU A 217 5.87 1.63 10.90
N TRP A 218 5.12 2.58 11.41
CA TRP A 218 5.60 3.71 12.19
C TRP A 218 5.92 3.36 13.64
N GLU A 219 5.48 2.23 14.18
CA GLU A 219 5.69 1.89 15.60
C GLU A 219 7.10 1.44 15.91
N ASP A 220 7.83 0.94 14.95
CA ASP A 220 9.19 0.45 15.14
C ASP A 220 10.25 1.55 14.90
N GLY A 221 11.48 1.24 15.22
CA GLY A 221 12.64 2.11 15.04
C GLY A 221 13.48 1.78 13.80
N TRP A 222 12.96 1.05 12.84
CA TRP A 222 13.71 0.69 11.64
C TRP A 222 13.51 1.64 10.47
N MET A 223 12.39 2.40 10.46
CA MET A 223 12.16 3.52 9.56
C MET A 223 12.56 4.83 10.20
N TRP A 224 13.03 5.81 9.42
CA TRP A 224 13.39 7.12 9.97
C TRP A 224 12.17 7.98 10.41
N TRP A 225 10.98 7.55 10.06
CA TRP A 225 9.71 8.10 10.56
C TRP A 225 9.10 7.30 11.72
N GLY A 226 9.84 6.33 12.25
CA GLY A 226 9.34 5.43 13.30
C GLY A 226 9.25 6.07 14.68
N ALA A 227 8.41 5.49 15.54
CA ALA A 227 8.08 5.98 16.88
C ALA A 227 9.30 6.17 17.80
N LYS A 228 10.36 5.44 17.56
CA LYS A 228 11.62 5.58 18.30
C LYS A 228 12.27 6.97 18.12
N TYR A 229 11.99 7.64 17.01
CA TYR A 229 12.67 8.89 16.62
C TYR A 229 11.72 10.07 16.48
N VAL A 230 10.42 9.80 16.37
CA VAL A 230 9.41 10.79 16.03
C VAL A 230 8.30 10.75 17.07
N SER A 231 7.96 11.89 17.67
CA SER A 231 6.80 12.00 18.56
C SER A 231 5.50 11.72 17.81
N ALA A 232 4.45 11.36 18.53
CA ALA A 232 3.13 11.15 17.91
C ALA A 232 2.63 12.41 17.21
N ASP A 233 2.81 13.58 17.82
CA ASP A 233 2.36 14.86 17.26
C ASP A 233 3.17 15.26 16.02
N ASP A 234 4.49 15.06 16.04
CA ASP A 234 5.31 15.33 14.86
C ASP A 234 5.02 14.36 13.70
N TYR A 235 4.72 13.09 14.00
CA TYR A 235 4.28 12.15 12.98
C TYR A 235 2.98 12.59 12.32
N LYS A 236 1.96 12.99 13.10
CA LYS A 236 0.68 13.53 12.57
C LYS A 236 0.92 14.77 11.70
N ARG A 237 1.69 15.72 12.19
CA ARG A 237 2.06 16.95 11.45
C ARG A 237 2.79 16.64 10.15
N PHE A 238 3.69 15.65 10.17
CA PHE A 238 4.45 15.24 8.99
C PHE A 238 3.58 14.53 7.96
N PHE A 239 2.65 13.69 8.39
CA PHE A 239 1.66 13.08 7.50
C PHE A 239 0.81 14.15 6.81
N ILE A 240 0.26 15.09 7.57
CA ILE A 240 -0.55 16.20 7.07
C ILE A 240 0.27 17.08 6.11
N LEU A 241 1.49 17.42 6.48
CA LEU A 241 2.39 18.20 5.63
C LEU A 241 2.64 17.52 4.27
N THR A 242 2.87 16.21 4.30
CA THR A 242 3.11 15.44 3.07
C THR A 242 1.88 15.49 2.16
N GLU A 243 0.72 15.19 2.72
CA GLU A 243 -0.56 15.21 2.01
C GLU A 243 -0.83 16.57 1.38
N GLN A 244 -0.73 17.65 2.18
CA GLN A 244 -0.96 19.02 1.72
C GLN A 244 0.05 19.45 0.65
N THR A 245 1.32 19.04 0.79
CA THR A 245 2.35 19.40 -0.18
C THR A 245 2.13 18.67 -1.51
N VAL A 246 1.79 17.39 -1.47
CA VAL A 246 1.45 16.63 -2.69
C VAL A 246 0.21 17.21 -3.35
N LYS A 247 -0.86 17.49 -2.61
CA LYS A 247 -2.09 18.10 -3.14
C LYS A 247 -1.83 19.50 -3.75
N LYS A 248 -0.94 20.27 -3.16
CA LYS A 248 -0.55 21.60 -3.70
C LYS A 248 0.00 21.49 -5.13
N TYR A 249 0.81 20.47 -5.41
CA TYR A 249 1.46 20.29 -6.71
C TYR A 249 0.70 19.35 -7.65
N ALA A 250 -0.25 18.54 -7.12
CA ALA A 250 -1.13 17.66 -7.89
C ALA A 250 -2.61 17.86 -7.45
N PRO A 251 -3.20 19.05 -7.69
CA PRO A 251 -4.50 19.40 -7.13
C PRO A 251 -5.68 18.62 -7.70
N ASN A 252 -5.53 18.02 -8.87
CA ASN A 252 -6.58 17.23 -9.53
C ASN A 252 -6.44 15.71 -9.26
N ALA A 253 -5.41 15.29 -8.55
CA ALA A 253 -5.13 13.89 -8.32
C ALA A 253 -6.24 13.22 -7.49
N GLN A 254 -6.59 12.00 -7.87
CA GLN A 254 -7.60 11.17 -7.20
C GLN A 254 -6.92 10.20 -6.23
N ILE A 255 -6.55 10.70 -5.05
CA ILE A 255 -5.75 9.97 -4.05
C ILE A 255 -6.63 9.50 -2.91
N LEU A 256 -6.50 8.20 -2.56
CA LEU A 256 -6.97 7.67 -1.27
C LEU A 256 -5.77 7.55 -0.35
N TRP A 257 -5.77 8.29 0.74
CA TRP A 257 -4.69 8.30 1.71
C TRP A 257 -4.85 7.15 2.70
N ALA A 258 -3.80 6.34 2.86
CA ALA A 258 -3.83 5.19 3.74
C ALA A 258 -2.86 5.33 4.92
N TYR A 259 -3.39 5.13 6.14
CA TYR A 259 -2.64 5.05 7.39
C TYR A 259 -2.48 3.58 7.77
N CYS A 260 -1.25 3.14 8.04
CA CYS A 260 -0.92 1.74 8.20
C CYS A 260 0.14 1.52 9.28
N SER A 261 -0.18 0.71 10.28
CA SER A 261 0.77 0.22 11.29
C SER A 261 1.44 -1.09 10.85
N ASP A 262 2.49 -1.52 11.55
CA ASP A 262 2.94 -2.91 11.56
C ASP A 262 2.15 -3.71 12.60
N ARG A 263 2.50 -4.94 12.82
CA ARG A 263 1.88 -5.91 13.73
C ARG A 263 2.07 -5.66 15.22
N TYR A 264 2.92 -4.71 15.60
CA TYR A 264 3.28 -4.49 17.01
C TYR A 264 2.30 -3.65 17.81
N VAL A 265 1.33 -3.02 17.16
CA VAL A 265 0.26 -2.29 17.85
C VAL A 265 -0.72 -3.24 18.54
N ASN A 266 -0.95 -3.02 19.83
CA ASN A 266 -1.70 -3.92 20.68
C ASN A 266 -3.10 -3.42 21.08
N GLY A 267 -3.45 -2.17 20.76
CA GLY A 267 -4.73 -1.60 21.16
C GLY A 267 -5.17 -0.39 20.32
N GLU A 268 -6.46 -0.04 20.45
CA GLU A 268 -7.05 1.09 19.73
C GLU A 268 -6.41 2.43 20.12
N GLU A 269 -6.11 2.63 21.40
CA GLU A 269 -5.44 3.84 21.90
C GLU A 269 -4.07 4.02 21.25
N GLU A 270 -3.23 2.99 21.27
CA GLU A 270 -1.91 3.00 20.65
C GLU A 270 -2.01 3.21 19.13
N TYR A 271 -2.96 2.53 18.46
CA TYR A 271 -3.19 2.70 17.03
C TYR A 271 -3.58 4.14 16.67
N MET A 272 -4.41 4.77 17.48
CA MET A 272 -4.92 6.12 17.24
C MET A 272 -4.00 7.23 17.72
N GLU A 273 -2.98 6.93 18.52
CA GLU A 273 -2.05 7.93 19.06
C GLU A 273 -1.40 8.76 17.95
N ARG A 274 -1.06 8.13 16.81
CA ARG A 274 -0.40 8.75 15.66
C ARG A 274 -1.34 9.03 14.49
N TYR A 275 -2.62 8.76 14.65
CA TYR A 275 -3.60 8.93 13.59
C TYR A 275 -3.78 10.43 13.25
N PRO A 276 -3.56 10.85 11.97
CA PRO A 276 -3.53 12.26 11.61
C PRO A 276 -4.91 12.93 11.56
N GLY A 277 -6.00 12.16 11.56
CA GLY A 277 -7.37 12.66 11.51
C GLY A 277 -8.16 12.20 10.30
N ASP A 278 -9.50 12.25 10.44
CA ASP A 278 -10.42 11.73 9.42
C ASP A 278 -10.40 12.55 8.11
N ASP A 279 -9.97 13.81 8.17
CA ASP A 279 -9.85 14.68 7.00
C ASP A 279 -8.63 14.33 6.11
N TYR A 280 -7.71 13.52 6.64
CA TYR A 280 -6.43 13.19 5.99
C TYR A 280 -6.30 11.71 5.66
N VAL A 281 -7.27 10.86 6.02
CA VAL A 281 -7.19 9.41 5.85
C VAL A 281 -8.49 8.85 5.27
N ASP A 282 -8.36 8.05 4.25
CA ASP A 282 -9.48 7.33 3.61
C ASP A 282 -9.51 5.85 3.98
N ILE A 283 -8.34 5.28 4.24
CA ILE A 283 -8.14 3.85 4.47
C ILE A 283 -7.23 3.67 5.68
N ILE A 284 -7.62 2.80 6.60
CA ILE A 284 -6.76 2.36 7.69
C ILE A 284 -6.42 0.88 7.57
N GLY A 285 -5.25 0.50 8.06
CA GLY A 285 -4.82 -0.89 7.95
C GLY A 285 -3.57 -1.21 8.75
N PHE A 286 -3.02 -2.37 8.46
CA PHE A 286 -1.83 -2.86 9.13
C PHE A 286 -1.03 -3.78 8.20
N ASP A 287 0.23 -4.03 8.56
CA ASP A 287 1.12 -5.01 7.98
C ASP A 287 1.31 -6.16 8.97
N ASP A 288 1.31 -7.41 8.50
CA ASP A 288 1.51 -8.55 9.39
C ASP A 288 2.14 -9.76 8.66
N TYR A 289 3.39 -10.00 8.95
CA TYR A 289 4.15 -11.14 8.43
C TYR A 289 4.19 -12.34 9.38
N ALA A 290 3.48 -12.29 10.52
CA ALA A 290 3.47 -13.36 11.50
C ALA A 290 2.24 -14.27 11.43
N ILE A 291 1.25 -13.93 10.62
CA ILE A 291 0.02 -14.73 10.45
C ILE A 291 0.38 -16.21 10.22
N GLY A 292 -0.13 -17.10 11.06
CA GLY A 292 0.06 -18.54 10.94
C GLY A 292 1.40 -19.09 11.45
N GLN A 293 2.27 -18.27 12.03
CA GLN A 293 3.54 -18.76 12.61
C GLN A 293 3.31 -19.53 13.90
N SER A 294 2.34 -19.08 14.69
CA SER A 294 1.82 -19.76 15.87
C SER A 294 0.31 -19.53 15.97
N LYS A 295 -0.33 -20.20 16.92
CA LYS A 295 -1.75 -19.98 17.24
C LYS A 295 -1.95 -18.60 17.85
N GLU A 296 -1.02 -18.16 18.65
CA GLU A 296 -0.99 -16.86 19.32
C GLU A 296 -0.85 -15.73 18.29
N ASP A 297 0.08 -15.83 17.34
CA ASP A 297 0.27 -14.86 16.25
C ASP A 297 -0.98 -14.76 15.37
N TRP A 298 -1.61 -15.90 15.05
CA TRP A 298 -2.87 -15.90 14.30
C TRP A 298 -3.98 -15.19 15.07
N SER A 299 -4.11 -15.46 16.37
CA SER A 299 -5.12 -14.81 17.24
C SER A 299 -4.86 -13.31 17.36
N ALA A 300 -3.59 -12.91 17.48
CA ALA A 300 -3.19 -11.50 17.51
C ALA A 300 -3.56 -10.79 16.20
N ALA A 301 -3.30 -11.40 15.05
CA ALA A 301 -3.67 -10.87 13.73
C ALA A 301 -5.19 -10.69 13.58
N VAL A 302 -5.99 -11.68 14.03
CA VAL A 302 -7.45 -11.58 14.04
C VAL A 302 -7.93 -10.43 14.95
N ASN A 303 -7.35 -10.28 16.12
CA ASN A 303 -7.73 -9.22 17.06
C ASN A 303 -7.38 -7.83 16.49
N ARG A 304 -6.24 -7.69 15.85
CA ARG A 304 -5.82 -6.45 15.16
C ARG A 304 -6.77 -6.13 14.01
N ALA A 305 -7.08 -7.10 13.17
CA ALA A 305 -8.05 -6.93 12.10
C ALA A 305 -9.42 -6.46 12.62
N LYS A 306 -9.93 -7.07 13.68
CA LYS A 306 -11.19 -6.64 14.33
C LYS A 306 -11.10 -5.23 14.89
N MET A 307 -9.98 -4.86 15.50
CA MET A 307 -9.75 -3.50 16.01
C MET A 307 -9.81 -2.48 14.86
N VAL A 308 -9.06 -2.70 13.80
CA VAL A 308 -9.06 -1.83 12.62
C VAL A 308 -10.46 -1.72 12.01
N CYS A 309 -11.19 -2.83 11.90
CA CYS A 309 -12.57 -2.82 11.39
C CYS A 309 -13.52 -1.99 12.27
N ARG A 310 -13.43 -2.08 13.61
CA ARG A 310 -14.25 -1.27 14.52
C ARG A 310 -13.92 0.23 14.42
N ILE A 311 -12.65 0.58 14.31
CA ILE A 311 -12.24 1.98 14.13
C ILE A 311 -12.79 2.51 12.79
N ALA A 312 -12.61 1.75 11.71
CA ALA A 312 -13.07 2.12 10.38
C ALA A 312 -14.59 2.30 10.30
N GLU A 313 -15.37 1.41 10.92
CA GLU A 313 -16.84 1.51 10.97
C GLU A 313 -17.30 2.80 11.63
N LYS A 314 -16.71 3.18 12.76
CA LYS A 314 -17.02 4.43 13.49
C LYS A 314 -16.70 5.70 12.69
N ARG A 315 -15.73 5.63 11.77
CA ARG A 315 -15.15 6.77 11.05
C ARG A 315 -15.45 6.77 9.56
N HIS A 316 -16.21 5.79 9.08
CA HIS A 316 -16.54 5.60 7.66
C HIS A 316 -15.29 5.50 6.75
N LEU A 317 -14.29 4.73 7.21
CA LEU A 317 -13.04 4.47 6.49
C LEU A 317 -13.07 3.09 5.83
N ALA A 318 -12.30 2.94 4.76
CA ALA A 318 -11.99 1.62 4.22
C ALA A 318 -10.88 0.93 5.04
N THR A 319 -10.70 -0.38 4.82
CA THR A 319 -9.77 -1.20 5.62
C THR A 319 -8.85 -2.04 4.74
N GLY A 320 -7.63 -2.30 5.22
CA GLY A 320 -6.67 -3.14 4.51
C GLY A 320 -5.68 -3.88 5.40
N LEU A 321 -5.24 -5.04 4.91
CA LEU A 321 -3.96 -5.67 5.26
C LEU A 321 -3.03 -5.41 4.09
N PHE A 322 -2.03 -4.54 4.29
CA PHE A 322 -1.25 -4.00 3.18
C PHE A 322 0.04 -4.75 2.89
N GLU A 323 0.54 -5.52 3.87
CA GLU A 323 1.69 -6.37 3.66
C GLU A 323 1.57 -7.68 4.44
N THR A 324 1.70 -8.78 3.72
CA THR A 324 1.85 -10.12 4.28
C THR A 324 2.48 -11.05 3.25
N ASN A 325 3.14 -12.10 3.66
CA ASN A 325 3.57 -13.19 2.78
C ASN A 325 4.08 -14.42 3.56
N ASN A 326 4.34 -15.50 2.82
CA ASN A 326 4.89 -16.75 3.35
C ASN A 326 6.36 -17.00 2.95
N ASN A 327 7.11 -15.96 2.57
CA ASN A 327 8.44 -16.10 1.94
C ASN A 327 9.51 -16.73 2.83
N LYS A 328 9.49 -16.45 4.14
CA LYS A 328 10.59 -16.83 5.04
C LYS A 328 10.33 -18.14 5.79
N ARG A 329 9.09 -18.53 5.97
CA ARG A 329 8.71 -19.59 6.95
C ARG A 329 8.08 -20.84 6.36
N LYS A 330 7.74 -20.84 5.06
CA LYS A 330 7.20 -22.00 4.33
C LYS A 330 6.06 -22.72 5.08
N ILE A 331 5.12 -21.95 5.63
CA ILE A 331 3.95 -22.48 6.34
C ILE A 331 3.08 -23.17 5.30
N PRO A 332 2.74 -24.46 5.47
CA PRO A 332 1.85 -25.16 4.55
C PRO A 332 0.49 -24.48 4.48
N ASN A 333 -0.08 -24.38 3.27
CA ASN A 333 -1.40 -23.79 3.03
C ASN A 333 -1.62 -22.42 3.71
N TYR A 334 -0.57 -21.61 3.76
CA TYR A 334 -0.59 -20.32 4.46
C TYR A 334 -1.75 -19.42 4.02
N TYR A 335 -1.98 -19.33 2.70
CA TYR A 335 -2.96 -18.40 2.16
C TYR A 335 -4.39 -18.89 2.37
N THR A 336 -4.64 -20.19 2.31
CA THR A 336 -5.98 -20.77 2.50
C THR A 336 -6.31 -21.03 3.97
N ASP A 337 -5.40 -21.64 4.73
CA ASP A 337 -5.70 -22.13 6.08
C ASP A 337 -5.43 -21.10 7.18
N HIS A 338 -4.55 -20.12 6.91
CA HIS A 338 -4.22 -19.08 7.89
C HIS A 338 -4.75 -17.71 7.46
N LEU A 339 -4.35 -17.21 6.31
CA LEU A 339 -4.74 -15.87 5.84
C LEU A 339 -6.24 -15.80 5.54
N ASN A 340 -6.78 -16.68 4.70
CA ASN A 340 -8.20 -16.66 4.37
C ASN A 340 -9.09 -16.92 5.59
N ARG A 341 -8.67 -17.81 6.49
CA ARG A 341 -9.36 -18.05 7.75
C ARG A 341 -9.39 -16.79 8.63
N MET A 342 -8.34 -15.97 8.64
CA MET A 342 -8.34 -14.68 9.31
C MET A 342 -9.31 -13.70 8.64
N LEU A 343 -9.27 -13.59 7.31
CA LEU A 343 -10.14 -12.68 6.54
C LEU A 343 -11.63 -13.01 6.71
N THR A 344 -11.96 -14.29 6.92
CA THR A 344 -13.33 -14.78 7.11
C THR A 344 -13.72 -14.93 8.59
N ALA A 345 -12.85 -14.56 9.52
CA ALA A 345 -13.16 -14.62 10.94
C ALA A 345 -14.30 -13.64 11.30
N LYS A 346 -15.14 -14.02 12.29
CA LYS A 346 -16.25 -13.19 12.75
C LYS A 346 -15.75 -11.77 13.09
N ASP A 347 -16.46 -10.76 12.63
CA ASP A 347 -16.18 -9.33 12.81
C ASP A 347 -14.89 -8.81 12.10
N VAL A 348 -14.27 -9.59 11.23
CA VAL A 348 -13.23 -9.15 10.32
C VAL A 348 -13.86 -8.77 8.99
N ARG A 349 -13.60 -7.54 8.52
CA ARG A 349 -14.12 -6.97 7.28
C ARG A 349 -13.03 -6.11 6.64
N LEU A 350 -12.04 -6.76 6.02
CA LEU A 350 -10.96 -6.07 5.33
C LEU A 350 -11.28 -5.92 3.85
N GLY A 351 -11.27 -4.69 3.36
CA GLY A 351 -11.54 -4.37 1.95
C GLY A 351 -10.40 -4.77 1.03
N ILE A 352 -9.16 -4.79 1.54
CA ILE A 352 -7.95 -5.11 0.77
C ILE A 352 -7.12 -6.13 1.53
N VAL A 353 -6.51 -7.07 0.78
CA VAL A 353 -5.39 -7.88 1.24
C VAL A 353 -4.28 -7.83 0.19
N GLN A 354 -3.11 -7.29 0.57
CA GLN A 354 -1.97 -7.17 -0.32
C GLN A 354 -0.88 -8.16 0.06
N ILE A 355 -0.52 -9.01 -0.89
CA ILE A 355 0.60 -9.92 -0.75
C ILE A 355 1.87 -9.19 -1.19
N TRP A 356 2.86 -9.11 -0.29
CA TRP A 356 4.15 -8.52 -0.60
C TRP A 356 4.92 -9.36 -1.63
N SER A 357 6.01 -8.83 -2.15
CA SER A 357 6.84 -9.49 -3.14
C SER A 357 7.20 -10.92 -2.76
N LEU A 358 6.93 -11.88 -3.65
CA LEU A 358 7.25 -13.28 -3.48
C LEU A 358 8.62 -13.58 -4.12
N LYS A 359 9.64 -13.82 -3.30
CA LYS A 359 10.97 -14.21 -3.79
C LYS A 359 10.98 -15.61 -4.41
N ASN A 360 10.15 -16.51 -3.88
CA ASN A 360 10.05 -17.92 -4.29
C ASN A 360 8.59 -18.24 -4.63
N PHE A 361 8.10 -17.67 -5.72
CA PHE A 361 6.71 -17.83 -6.13
C PHE A 361 6.26 -19.28 -6.35
N ASN A 362 7.20 -20.15 -6.75
CA ASN A 362 6.92 -21.59 -6.97
C ASN A 362 6.64 -22.36 -5.68
N ASP A 363 7.01 -21.81 -4.51
CA ASP A 363 6.81 -22.48 -3.22
C ASP A 363 5.43 -22.15 -2.58
N SER A 364 4.64 -21.28 -3.21
CA SER A 364 3.33 -20.86 -2.72
C SER A 364 2.21 -21.57 -3.47
N THR A 365 2.13 -22.88 -3.30
CA THR A 365 1.19 -23.75 -4.03
C THR A 365 -0.27 -23.41 -3.77
N ASP A 366 -0.61 -22.84 -2.63
CA ASP A 366 -1.98 -22.52 -2.23
C ASP A 366 -2.45 -21.08 -2.58
N LEU A 367 -1.56 -20.17 -3.02
CA LEU A 367 -1.95 -18.81 -3.39
C LEU A 367 -2.97 -18.80 -4.55
N ARG A 368 -2.83 -19.71 -5.51
CA ARG A 368 -3.82 -19.86 -6.59
C ARG A 368 -5.18 -20.32 -6.06
N SER A 369 -5.19 -21.21 -5.09
CA SER A 369 -6.43 -21.64 -4.44
C SER A 369 -7.05 -20.51 -3.62
N PHE A 370 -6.22 -19.69 -2.98
CA PHE A 370 -6.67 -18.51 -2.24
C PHE A 370 -7.36 -17.47 -3.13
N VAL A 371 -6.76 -17.06 -4.26
CA VAL A 371 -7.36 -16.06 -5.14
C VAL A 371 -8.67 -16.53 -5.80
N ASN A 372 -8.95 -17.83 -5.79
CA ASN A 372 -10.20 -18.43 -6.27
C ASN A 372 -11.25 -18.63 -5.15
N GLN A 373 -11.01 -18.20 -3.91
CA GLN A 373 -12.00 -18.25 -2.86
C GLN A 373 -13.16 -17.28 -3.13
N LYS A 374 -14.39 -17.66 -2.75
CA LYS A 374 -15.61 -16.87 -3.01
C LYS A 374 -15.59 -15.46 -2.40
N ASN A 375 -14.87 -15.29 -1.31
CA ASN A 375 -14.70 -14.02 -0.60
C ASN A 375 -13.54 -13.17 -1.15
N ILE A 376 -12.77 -13.66 -2.12
CA ILE A 376 -11.66 -12.94 -2.72
C ILE A 376 -12.05 -12.38 -4.08
N ILE A 377 -11.87 -11.07 -4.26
CA ILE A 377 -12.14 -10.39 -5.52
C ILE A 377 -10.85 -10.27 -6.32
N ALA A 378 -10.77 -11.00 -7.42
CA ALA A 378 -9.77 -10.89 -8.48
C ALA A 378 -10.44 -11.20 -9.82
N LYS A 379 -9.91 -10.68 -10.95
CA LYS A 379 -10.42 -10.96 -12.31
C LYS A 379 -9.75 -12.18 -12.91
#